data_07df9172ffcfa0bf3791235b7f529086
#
_entry.id   07df9172ffcfa0bf3791235b7f529086
#
_cell.length_a   1.000
_cell.length_b   1.000
_cell.length_c   1.000
_cell.angle_alpha   90.00
_cell.angle_beta   90.00
_cell.angle_gamma   90.00
#
_symmetry.space_group_name_H-M   'P 1'
#
loop_
_entity.id
_entity.type
_entity.pdbx_description
1 polymer ?
#
loop_
_entity_poly.entity_id
_entity_poly.type
_entity_poly.pdbx_seq_one_letter_code
_entity_poly.pdbx_strand_id
1 'polypeptide(L)'
;LELAILMPLFLLIVAGVIDYGLLFWEKVVITNAVREGARAASRAADQGFGAKAELSPYQVRQVVQNYLDSAGVKAPNGQHLILSDETFSYFWSDTGSGIYLTVVLQNIPYRMLLLPAAQSIFSGRNSEEDLIYLNARITMAAEWTEPPTP
;
A
#
# COMPACT_ATOMS: atom_id res chain seq x y z
N LEU A 1 -36.82 -25.22 -9.93
CA LEU A 1 -35.75 -25.26 -10.95
C LEU A 1 -35.12 -23.88 -11.16
N GLU A 2 -35.93 -22.80 -11.22
CA GLU A 2 -35.47 -21.43 -11.45
C GLU A 2 -34.53 -20.90 -10.33
N LEU A 3 -34.84 -21.16 -9.07
CA LEU A 3 -33.99 -20.79 -7.92
C LEU A 3 -32.62 -21.50 -7.94
N ALA A 4 -32.57 -22.74 -8.44
CA ALA A 4 -31.33 -23.50 -8.50
C ALA A 4 -30.32 -22.91 -9.53
N ILE A 5 -30.80 -22.22 -10.55
CA ILE A 5 -29.96 -21.54 -11.55
C ILE A 5 -29.59 -20.12 -11.08
N LEU A 6 -30.50 -19.40 -10.40
CA LEU A 6 -30.25 -18.03 -9.94
C LEU A 6 -29.32 -17.98 -8.73
N MET A 7 -29.35 -18.98 -7.85
CA MET A 7 -28.57 -19.02 -6.61
C MET A 7 -27.05 -18.93 -6.84
N PRO A 8 -26.43 -19.72 -7.76
CA PRO A 8 -25.01 -19.61 -8.03
C PRO A 8 -24.60 -18.23 -8.57
N LEU A 9 -25.41 -17.64 -9.44
CA LEU A 9 -25.18 -16.31 -9.98
C LEU A 9 -25.24 -15.24 -8.87
N PHE A 10 -26.23 -15.33 -8.00
CA PHE A 10 -26.36 -14.43 -6.85
C PHE A 10 -25.16 -14.54 -5.90
N LEU A 11 -24.71 -15.75 -5.58
CA LEU A 11 -23.53 -15.97 -4.72
C LEU A 11 -22.26 -15.42 -5.35
N LEU A 12 -22.10 -15.52 -6.67
CA LEU A 12 -20.95 -14.94 -7.38
C LEU A 12 -20.94 -13.41 -7.29
N ILE A 13 -22.10 -12.76 -7.42
CA ILE A 13 -22.21 -11.30 -7.26
C ILE A 13 -21.87 -10.90 -5.83
N VAL A 14 -22.41 -11.61 -4.82
CA VAL A 14 -22.11 -11.33 -3.40
C VAL A 14 -20.62 -11.51 -3.12
N ALA A 15 -20.01 -12.59 -3.60
CA ALA A 15 -18.57 -12.84 -3.47
C ALA A 15 -17.73 -11.69 -4.09
N GLY A 16 -18.13 -11.22 -5.27
CA GLY A 16 -17.49 -10.08 -5.93
C GLY A 16 -17.57 -8.80 -5.10
N VAL A 17 -18.73 -8.48 -4.54
CA VAL A 17 -18.90 -7.29 -3.69
C VAL A 17 -18.00 -7.35 -2.46
N ILE A 18 -17.91 -8.51 -1.82
CA ILE A 18 -17.05 -8.70 -0.63
C ILE A 18 -15.58 -8.55 -1.01
N ASP A 19 -15.10 -9.24 -2.06
CA ASP A 19 -13.70 -9.19 -2.48
C ASP A 19 -13.26 -7.78 -2.90
N TYR A 20 -14.08 -7.07 -3.67
CA TYR A 20 -13.79 -5.69 -4.02
C TYR A 20 -13.83 -4.75 -2.82
N GLY A 21 -14.73 -4.98 -1.87
CA GLY A 21 -14.78 -4.21 -0.62
C GLY A 21 -13.48 -4.35 0.19
N LEU A 22 -12.98 -5.58 0.33
CA LEU A 22 -11.69 -5.86 1.00
C LEU A 22 -10.51 -5.25 0.25
N LEU A 23 -10.48 -5.35 -1.08
CA LEU A 23 -9.45 -4.74 -1.91
C LEU A 23 -9.41 -3.21 -1.74
N PHE A 24 -10.56 -2.56 -1.77
CA PHE A 24 -10.65 -1.11 -1.54
C PHE A 24 -10.20 -0.72 -0.13
N TRP A 25 -10.59 -1.48 0.88
CA TRP A 25 -10.13 -1.26 2.25
C TRP A 25 -8.60 -1.32 2.33
N GLU A 26 -7.97 -2.36 1.79
CA GLU A 26 -6.52 -2.50 1.80
C GLU A 26 -5.83 -1.38 1.01
N LYS A 27 -6.38 -0.98 -0.14
CA LYS A 27 -5.90 0.17 -0.91
C LYS A 27 -5.92 1.47 -0.09
N VAL A 28 -6.96 1.71 0.69
CA VAL A 28 -7.05 2.87 1.59
C VAL A 28 -5.99 2.79 2.69
N VAL A 29 -5.80 1.62 3.29
CA VAL A 29 -4.78 1.40 4.33
C VAL A 29 -3.38 1.68 3.78
N ILE A 30 -3.03 1.12 2.62
CA ILE A 30 -1.73 1.35 1.95
C ILE A 30 -1.53 2.83 1.65
N THR A 31 -2.56 3.51 1.14
CA THR A 31 -2.48 4.95 0.84
C THR A 31 -2.26 5.77 2.10
N ASN A 32 -2.92 5.43 3.21
CA ASN A 32 -2.75 6.11 4.48
C ASN A 32 -1.38 5.84 5.10
N ALA A 33 -0.85 4.61 4.97
CA ALA A 33 0.51 4.27 5.39
C ALA A 33 1.56 5.13 4.68
N VAL A 34 1.44 5.27 3.35
CA VAL A 34 2.32 6.13 2.55
C VAL A 34 2.18 7.60 2.94
N ARG A 35 0.94 8.06 3.22
CA ARG A 35 0.70 9.44 3.67
C ARG A 35 1.35 9.72 5.02
N GLU A 36 1.25 8.80 5.97
CA GLU A 36 1.90 8.96 7.28
C GLU A 36 3.43 8.92 7.15
N GLY A 37 3.98 8.02 6.32
CA GLY A 37 5.40 8.00 5.99
C GLY A 37 5.87 9.31 5.36
N ALA A 38 5.14 9.86 4.39
CA ALA A 38 5.46 11.13 3.75
C ALA A 38 5.37 12.31 4.74
N ARG A 39 4.36 12.31 5.62
CA ARG A 39 4.23 13.32 6.69
C ARG A 39 5.38 13.25 7.68
N ALA A 40 5.78 12.06 8.09
CA ALA A 40 6.94 11.89 8.98
C ALA A 40 8.23 12.35 8.29
N ALA A 41 8.41 12.00 7.01
CA ALA A 41 9.58 12.39 6.22
C ALA A 41 9.66 13.88 5.90
N SER A 42 8.51 14.61 5.88
CA SER A 42 8.50 16.05 5.61
C SER A 42 9.01 16.91 6.76
N ARG A 43 9.05 16.37 7.98
CA ARG A 43 9.42 17.11 9.16
C ARG A 43 10.91 17.42 9.22
N ALA A 44 11.23 18.59 9.76
CA ALA A 44 12.58 18.99 10.07
C ALA A 44 12.93 18.72 11.53
N ALA A 45 14.15 18.24 11.77
CA ALA A 45 14.69 18.07 13.13
C ALA A 45 14.92 19.41 13.82
N ASP A 46 15.35 20.41 13.03
CA ASP A 46 15.66 21.76 13.49
C ASP A 46 14.77 22.78 12.78
N GLN A 47 14.42 23.86 13.45
CA GLN A 47 13.72 25.00 12.83
C GLN A 47 14.71 26.09 12.50
N GLY A 48 14.68 26.58 11.24
CA GLY A 48 15.48 27.71 10.83
C GLY A 48 16.27 27.47 9.53
N PHE A 49 17.28 28.33 9.31
CA PHE A 49 18.11 28.22 8.11
C PHE A 49 19.01 26.97 8.20
N GLY A 50 18.95 26.12 7.19
CA GLY A 50 19.69 24.84 7.17
C GLY A 50 19.01 23.73 7.97
N ALA A 51 17.68 23.76 8.08
CA ALA A 51 16.90 22.71 8.75
C ALA A 51 17.18 21.34 8.13
N LYS A 52 17.49 20.36 8.99
CA LYS A 52 17.79 18.98 8.58
C LYS A 52 16.54 18.11 8.57
N ALA A 53 16.50 17.13 7.70
CA ALA A 53 15.46 16.12 7.75
C ALA A 53 15.49 15.37 9.10
N GLU A 54 14.32 15.22 9.74
CA GLU A 54 14.19 14.54 11.03
C GLU A 54 14.48 13.03 10.92
N LEU A 55 14.03 12.41 9.84
CA LEU A 55 14.12 10.96 9.63
C LEU A 55 14.95 10.60 8.41
N SER A 56 15.73 9.53 8.54
CA SER A 56 16.39 8.88 7.41
C SER A 56 15.39 8.07 6.56
N PRO A 57 15.70 7.73 5.30
CA PRO A 57 14.83 6.90 4.44
C PRO A 57 14.46 5.56 5.08
N TYR A 58 15.39 4.95 5.82
CA TYR A 58 15.16 3.71 6.54
C TYR A 58 14.10 3.89 7.66
N GLN A 59 14.19 4.98 8.44
CA GLN A 59 13.22 5.27 9.48
C GLN A 59 11.82 5.59 8.91
N VAL A 60 11.75 6.28 7.77
CA VAL A 60 10.50 6.51 7.05
C VAL A 60 9.86 5.18 6.64
N ARG A 61 10.66 4.23 6.12
CA ARG A 61 10.18 2.88 5.81
C ARG A 61 9.64 2.17 7.04
N GLN A 62 10.29 2.31 8.20
CA GLN A 62 9.78 1.74 9.46
C GLN A 62 8.44 2.36 9.89
N VAL A 63 8.25 3.66 9.70
CA VAL A 63 6.95 4.31 9.98
C VAL A 63 5.85 3.70 9.13
N VAL A 64 6.10 3.54 7.82
CA VAL A 64 5.15 2.91 6.89
C VAL A 64 4.89 1.45 7.27
N GLN A 65 5.95 0.69 7.59
CA GLN A 65 5.85 -0.71 8.02
C GLN A 65 4.99 -0.83 9.28
N ASN A 66 5.27 -0.05 10.32
CA ASN A 66 4.52 -0.07 11.58
C ASN A 66 3.03 0.27 11.37
N TYR A 67 2.72 1.16 10.43
CA TYR A 67 1.33 1.47 10.08
C TYR A 67 0.63 0.27 9.44
N LEU A 68 1.27 -0.38 8.45
CA LEU A 68 0.72 -1.58 7.79
C LEU A 68 0.51 -2.72 8.79
N ASP A 69 1.45 -2.91 9.71
CA ASP A 69 1.40 -3.92 10.75
C ASP A 69 0.25 -3.69 11.73
N SER A 70 0.09 -2.44 12.17
CA SER A 70 -1.01 -2.05 13.07
C SER A 70 -2.38 -2.21 12.42
N ALA A 71 -2.47 -2.04 11.09
CA ALA A 71 -3.67 -2.27 10.30
C ALA A 71 -3.91 -3.76 9.98
N GLY A 72 -2.95 -4.64 10.28
CA GLY A 72 -3.08 -6.08 10.04
C GLY A 72 -2.94 -6.50 8.58
N VAL A 73 -2.28 -5.69 7.74
CA VAL A 73 -2.01 -6.04 6.34
C VAL A 73 -1.02 -7.20 6.29
N LYS A 74 -1.37 -8.24 5.51
CA LYS A 74 -0.58 -9.46 5.39
C LYS A 74 -0.25 -9.74 3.93
N ALA A 75 0.85 -10.44 3.72
CA ALA A 75 1.18 -11.00 2.41
C ALA A 75 0.16 -12.10 2.01
N PRO A 76 0.00 -12.41 0.71
CA PRO A 76 -0.97 -13.39 0.22
C PRO A 76 -0.84 -14.80 0.81
N ASN A 77 0.34 -15.13 1.34
CA ASN A 77 0.61 -16.38 2.05
C ASN A 77 0.18 -16.35 3.53
N GLY A 78 -0.46 -15.25 3.99
CA GLY A 78 -0.88 -15.04 5.36
C GLY A 78 0.23 -14.63 6.34
N GLN A 79 1.48 -14.55 5.87
CA GLN A 79 2.61 -14.08 6.66
C GLN A 79 2.64 -12.55 6.77
N HIS A 80 3.52 -12.06 7.61
CA HIS A 80 3.77 -10.64 7.76
C HIS A 80 4.28 -10.02 6.45
N LEU A 81 3.67 -8.91 6.01
CA LEU A 81 4.14 -8.17 4.85
C LEU A 81 5.39 -7.38 5.25
N ILE A 82 6.54 -7.70 4.67
CA ILE A 82 7.79 -6.99 4.92
C ILE A 82 8.12 -6.11 3.71
N LEU A 83 8.30 -4.82 3.95
CA LEU A 83 8.70 -3.87 2.92
C LEU A 83 10.17 -4.04 2.57
N SER A 84 10.45 -4.30 1.29
CA SER A 84 11.79 -4.36 0.70
C SER A 84 12.10 -3.09 -0.10
N ASP A 85 13.34 -2.97 -0.58
CA ASP A 85 13.75 -1.86 -1.45
C ASP A 85 13.04 -1.92 -2.82
N GLU A 86 12.49 -3.07 -3.21
CA GLU A 86 11.68 -3.21 -4.42
C GLU A 86 10.25 -2.70 -4.25
N THR A 87 9.71 -2.77 -3.02
CA THR A 87 8.33 -2.39 -2.71
C THR A 87 8.22 -0.99 -2.14
N PHE A 88 9.29 -0.46 -1.56
CA PHE A 88 9.35 0.87 -0.95
C PHE A 88 10.39 1.74 -1.64
N SER A 89 10.00 2.95 -2.05
CA SER A 89 10.91 3.96 -2.60
C SER A 89 10.68 5.31 -1.94
N TYR A 90 11.77 6.00 -1.63
CA TYR A 90 11.79 7.34 -1.10
C TYR A 90 12.77 8.19 -1.92
N PHE A 91 12.31 9.32 -2.41
CA PHE A 91 13.16 10.27 -3.14
C PHE A 91 12.66 11.71 -2.96
N TRP A 92 13.53 12.66 -3.22
CA TRP A 92 13.22 14.10 -3.16
C TRP A 92 13.75 14.81 -4.39
N SER A 93 13.16 15.97 -4.67
CA SER A 93 13.59 16.87 -5.75
C SER A 93 13.54 18.30 -5.26
N ASP A 94 14.59 19.08 -5.55
CA ASP A 94 14.59 20.52 -5.38
C ASP A 94 14.12 21.17 -6.69
N THR A 95 13.06 21.99 -6.60
CA THR A 95 12.48 22.69 -7.75
C THR A 95 12.88 24.17 -7.80
N GLY A 96 13.78 24.61 -6.91
CA GLY A 96 14.15 26.03 -6.76
C GLY A 96 13.10 26.88 -6.03
N SER A 97 11.87 26.41 -5.92
CA SER A 97 10.81 27.01 -5.10
C SER A 97 10.56 26.24 -3.79
N GLY A 98 11.24 25.12 -3.60
CA GLY A 98 11.15 24.26 -2.42
C GLY A 98 11.52 22.81 -2.73
N ILE A 99 11.78 22.08 -1.67
CA ILE A 99 12.09 20.64 -1.76
C ILE A 99 10.79 19.87 -1.62
N TYR A 100 10.57 18.95 -2.54
CA TYR A 100 9.43 18.01 -2.50
C TYR A 100 9.96 16.60 -2.31
N LEU A 101 9.38 15.90 -1.36
CA LEU A 101 9.66 14.50 -1.12
C LEU A 101 8.51 13.62 -1.64
N THR A 102 8.85 12.45 -2.09
CA THR A 102 7.88 11.46 -2.57
C THR A 102 8.16 10.11 -1.92
N VAL A 103 7.14 9.56 -1.31
CA VAL A 103 7.13 8.19 -0.78
C VAL A 103 6.23 7.33 -1.68
N VAL A 104 6.75 6.19 -2.08
CA VAL A 104 6.05 5.25 -2.97
C VAL A 104 6.05 3.86 -2.35
N LEU A 105 4.88 3.24 -2.33
CA LEU A 105 4.73 1.80 -2.21
C LEU A 105 4.28 1.24 -3.56
N GLN A 106 4.96 0.22 -4.03
CA GLN A 106 4.67 -0.42 -5.30
C GLN A 106 4.74 -1.95 -5.17
N ASN A 107 4.00 -2.61 -6.07
CA ASN A 107 4.00 -4.07 -6.15
C ASN A 107 3.60 -4.76 -4.84
N ILE A 108 2.69 -4.14 -4.07
CA ILE A 108 2.14 -4.79 -2.87
C ILE A 108 1.14 -5.87 -3.33
N PRO A 109 1.45 -7.15 -3.13
CA PRO A 109 0.63 -8.23 -3.65
C PRO A 109 -0.64 -8.39 -2.80
N TYR A 110 -1.79 -8.38 -3.45
CA TYR A 110 -3.09 -8.65 -2.85
C TYR A 110 -3.72 -9.89 -3.50
N ARG A 111 -4.33 -10.75 -2.70
CA ARG A 111 -5.05 -11.94 -3.17
C ARG A 111 -6.53 -11.82 -2.86
N MET A 112 -7.37 -11.93 -3.88
CA MET A 112 -8.81 -12.06 -3.71
C MET A 112 -9.13 -13.41 -3.04
N LEU A 113 -10.17 -13.43 -2.19
CA LEU A 113 -10.51 -14.60 -1.37
C LEU A 113 -11.59 -15.47 -2.01
N LEU A 114 -12.66 -14.85 -2.47
CA LEU A 114 -13.89 -15.55 -2.87
C LEU A 114 -14.03 -15.72 -4.37
N LEU A 115 -13.68 -14.71 -5.17
CA LEU A 115 -13.79 -14.76 -6.63
C LEU A 115 -12.95 -15.87 -7.26
N PRO A 116 -11.68 -16.08 -6.90
CA PRO A 116 -10.90 -17.19 -7.43
C PRO A 116 -11.50 -18.56 -7.07
N ALA A 117 -12.00 -18.71 -5.83
CA ALA A 117 -12.67 -19.93 -5.40
C ALA A 117 -13.95 -20.19 -6.20
N ALA A 118 -14.74 -19.15 -6.48
CA ALA A 118 -15.93 -19.26 -7.32
C ALA A 118 -15.59 -19.61 -8.78
N GLN A 119 -14.54 -18.99 -9.34
CA GLN A 119 -14.08 -19.30 -10.70
C GLN A 119 -13.56 -20.73 -10.84
N SER A 120 -12.88 -21.28 -9.82
CA SER A 120 -12.36 -22.65 -9.87
C SER A 120 -13.48 -23.68 -9.97
N ILE A 121 -14.65 -23.41 -9.38
CA ILE A 121 -15.86 -24.27 -9.46
C ILE A 121 -16.39 -24.33 -10.90
N PHE A 122 -16.33 -23.21 -11.65
CA PHE A 122 -16.88 -23.11 -13.01
C PHE A 122 -15.89 -23.40 -14.11
N SER A 123 -14.59 -23.10 -13.92
CA SER A 123 -13.57 -23.20 -14.96
C SER A 123 -12.56 -24.34 -14.81
N GLY A 124 -12.55 -25.00 -13.64
CA GLY A 124 -11.57 -26.05 -13.34
C GLY A 124 -10.10 -25.57 -13.31
N ARG A 125 -9.85 -24.26 -13.34
CA ARG A 125 -8.51 -23.66 -13.23
C ARG A 125 -8.14 -23.45 -11.77
N ASN A 126 -6.92 -23.83 -11.42
CA ASN A 126 -6.34 -23.51 -10.11
C ASN A 126 -5.98 -22.02 -10.09
N SER A 127 -6.56 -21.28 -9.18
CA SER A 127 -6.48 -19.83 -9.04
C SER A 127 -5.23 -19.35 -8.24
N GLU A 128 -4.11 -20.08 -8.31
CA GLU A 128 -2.92 -19.72 -7.53
C GLU A 128 -2.16 -18.50 -8.08
N GLU A 129 -2.48 -18.02 -9.29
CA GLU A 129 -1.70 -16.96 -9.98
C GLU A 129 -2.38 -15.59 -10.04
N ASP A 130 -3.61 -15.42 -9.58
CA ASP A 130 -4.33 -14.14 -9.72
C ASP A 130 -4.01 -13.18 -8.56
N LEU A 131 -2.76 -12.69 -8.53
CA LEU A 131 -2.36 -11.60 -7.64
C LEU A 131 -2.65 -10.25 -8.28
N ILE A 132 -3.25 -9.37 -7.50
CA ILE A 132 -3.41 -7.95 -7.84
C ILE A 132 -2.30 -7.18 -7.13
N TYR A 133 -1.65 -6.27 -7.84
CA TYR A 133 -0.59 -5.46 -7.26
C TYR A 133 -1.12 -4.05 -6.95
N LEU A 134 -1.04 -3.67 -5.68
CA LEU A 134 -1.47 -2.38 -5.19
C LEU A 134 -0.28 -1.41 -5.14
N ASN A 135 -0.52 -0.17 -5.58
CA ASN A 135 0.49 0.88 -5.59
C ASN A 135 -0.09 2.13 -4.91
N ALA A 136 0.74 2.84 -4.17
CA ALA A 136 0.40 4.14 -3.61
C ALA A 136 1.60 5.08 -3.73
N ARG A 137 1.34 6.36 -4.03
CA ARG A 137 2.35 7.40 -4.15
C ARG A 137 1.83 8.69 -3.54
N ILE A 138 2.62 9.30 -2.68
CA ILE A 138 2.32 10.59 -2.06
C ILE A 138 3.54 11.49 -2.18
N THR A 139 3.31 12.72 -2.64
CA THR A 139 4.32 13.78 -2.70
C THR A 139 3.91 14.89 -1.74
N MET A 140 4.84 15.36 -0.91
CA MET A 140 4.67 16.46 0.04
C MET A 140 5.82 17.44 -0.06
N ALA A 141 5.58 18.69 0.31
CA ALA A 141 6.65 19.66 0.50
C ALA A 141 7.43 19.31 1.76
N ALA A 142 8.75 19.39 1.69
CA ALA A 142 9.62 19.21 2.83
C ALA A 142 9.71 20.50 3.65
N GLU A 143 9.77 20.38 4.96
CA GLU A 143 10.04 21.48 5.90
C GLU A 143 11.56 21.73 6.08
N TRP A 144 12.36 20.77 5.60
CA TRP A 144 13.82 20.80 5.69
C TRP A 144 14.49 21.25 4.38
N THR A 145 15.69 21.79 4.51
CA THR A 145 16.54 22.24 3.40
C THR A 145 17.79 21.38 3.21
N GLU A 146 18.16 20.60 4.23
CA GLU A 146 19.21 19.58 4.14
C GLU A 146 18.59 18.19 4.05
N PRO A 147 18.87 17.45 2.96
CA PRO A 147 18.30 16.12 2.74
C PRO A 147 18.76 15.11 3.79
N PRO A 148 17.98 14.04 4.03
CA PRO A 148 18.36 13.01 4.97
C PRO A 148 19.64 12.29 4.52
N THR A 149 20.47 11.93 5.47
CA THR A 149 21.61 11.02 5.23
C THR A 149 21.11 9.63 4.87
N PRO A 150 21.77 8.94 3.96
CA PRO A 150 21.37 7.60 3.51
C PRO A 150 21.27 6.59 4.64
#